data_d92801f379296baa87d983c968530468
#
_entry.id   d92801f379296baa87d983c968530468
#
_cell.length_a   1.000
_cell.length_b   1.000
_cell.length_c   1.000
_cell.angle_alpha   90.00
_cell.angle_beta   90.00
_cell.angle_gamma   90.00
#
_symmetry.space_group_name_H-M   'P 1'
#
loop_
_entity.id
_entity.type
_entity.pdbx_description
1 polymer ?
#
loop_
_entity_poly.entity_id
_entity_poly.type
_entity_poly.pdbx_seq_one_letter_code
_entity_poly.pdbx_strand_id
1 'polypeptide(L)'
;SCNIFSTQDHAAAAIADKSIPVFAWKGETEEEYEWCLDQTINKDGMPWDANMILDDGGDLTVKVHKDYPEMLDHIHGISEETTTGVKRLKEMLTNGELKVPAINVNDSITKSKNDNKYGCRHGLDDAIKRGTDMLLSGKKALVIGYGDVGKGSVEALSQQKMIVDVIEIDPICAMQACFD
;
A
#
# COMPACT_ATOMS: atom_id res chain seq x y z
N SER A 1 -5.14 3.80 -7.73
CA SER A 1 -4.32 4.78 -6.98
C SER A 1 -3.29 4.06 -6.11
N CYS A 2 -2.40 4.80 -5.48
CA CYS A 2 -1.50 4.30 -4.45
C CYS A 2 -1.36 5.37 -3.36
N ASN A 3 -0.70 5.05 -2.25
CA ASN A 3 -0.60 6.00 -1.15
C ASN A 3 0.38 7.15 -1.43
N ILE A 4 0.24 8.24 -0.68
CA ILE A 4 0.99 9.49 -0.80
C ILE A 4 2.53 9.35 -0.79
N PHE A 5 3.09 8.27 -0.20
CA PHE A 5 4.53 8.09 -0.04
C PHE A 5 5.18 7.23 -1.13
N SER A 6 4.39 6.57 -1.98
CA SER A 6 4.88 5.54 -2.91
C SER A 6 5.47 6.08 -4.21
N THR A 7 5.18 7.32 -4.58
CA THR A 7 5.52 7.86 -5.90
C THR A 7 7.03 7.96 -6.11
N GLN A 8 7.46 7.54 -7.30
CA GLN A 8 8.79 7.76 -7.83
C GLN A 8 8.67 8.66 -9.07
N ASP A 9 9.22 9.87 -9.02
CA ASP A 9 9.03 10.90 -10.06
C ASP A 9 9.44 10.42 -11.46
N HIS A 10 10.54 9.67 -11.57
CA HIS A 10 10.98 9.15 -12.87
C HIS A 10 10.01 8.11 -13.45
N ALA A 11 9.33 7.34 -12.61
CA ALA A 11 8.31 6.39 -13.07
C ALA A 11 7.03 7.14 -13.49
N ALA A 12 6.58 8.11 -12.71
CA ALA A 12 5.46 8.98 -13.05
C ALA A 12 5.72 9.73 -14.37
N ALA A 13 6.90 10.31 -14.55
CA ALA A 13 7.31 10.98 -15.77
C ALA A 13 7.35 10.03 -16.98
N ALA A 14 7.85 8.81 -16.83
CA ALA A 14 7.89 7.81 -17.89
C ALA A 14 6.50 7.37 -18.37
N ILE A 15 5.52 7.31 -17.45
CA ILE A 15 4.12 7.02 -17.79
C ILE A 15 3.49 8.22 -18.51
N ALA A 16 3.73 9.43 -18.00
CA ALA A 16 3.22 10.67 -18.62
C ALA A 16 3.77 10.90 -20.02
N ASP A 17 5.04 10.53 -20.29
CA ASP A 17 5.67 10.56 -21.64
C ASP A 17 4.90 9.73 -22.66
N LYS A 18 4.14 8.73 -22.23
CA LYS A 18 3.26 7.92 -23.09
C LYS A 18 1.86 8.49 -23.25
N SER A 19 1.65 9.75 -22.89
CA SER A 19 0.36 10.44 -22.93
C SER A 19 -0.70 9.78 -22.03
N ILE A 20 -0.28 9.10 -20.99
CA ILE A 20 -1.16 8.57 -19.94
C ILE A 20 -1.21 9.60 -18.82
N PRO A 21 -2.40 10.11 -18.44
CA PRO A 21 -2.53 11.05 -17.33
C PRO A 21 -1.98 10.46 -16.04
N VAL A 22 -1.09 11.21 -15.36
CA VAL A 22 -0.52 10.85 -14.06
C VAL A 22 -0.62 12.06 -13.14
N PHE A 23 -1.23 11.88 -12.00
CA PHE A 23 -1.39 12.89 -10.97
C PHE A 23 -0.68 12.39 -9.73
N ALA A 24 0.62 12.52 -9.68
CA ALA A 24 1.45 12.09 -8.57
C ALA A 24 2.88 12.63 -8.70
N TRP A 25 3.46 13.06 -7.58
CA TRP A 25 4.89 13.38 -7.45
C TRP A 25 5.37 13.03 -6.04
N LYS A 26 6.66 12.94 -5.85
CA LYS A 26 7.22 12.64 -4.54
C LYS A 26 7.24 13.89 -3.66
N GLY A 27 6.73 13.73 -2.43
CA GLY A 27 6.73 14.81 -1.44
C GLY A 27 5.47 15.67 -1.48
N GLU A 28 4.37 15.12 -1.99
CA GLU A 28 3.04 15.74 -1.88
C GLU A 28 2.68 16.03 -0.42
N THR A 29 1.98 17.15 -0.21
CA THR A 29 1.22 17.39 1.01
C THR A 29 -0.10 16.58 0.99
N GLU A 30 -0.78 16.51 2.13
CA GLU A 30 -2.09 15.84 2.18
C GLU A 30 -3.11 16.51 1.25
N GLU A 31 -3.09 17.85 1.15
CA GLU A 31 -3.99 18.59 0.27
C GLU A 31 -3.67 18.35 -1.21
N GLU A 32 -2.39 18.25 -1.55
CA GLU A 32 -1.96 17.93 -2.92
C GLU A 32 -2.32 16.50 -3.29
N TYR A 33 -2.18 15.54 -2.36
CA TYR A 33 -2.61 14.16 -2.55
C TYR A 33 -4.12 14.05 -2.78
N GLU A 34 -4.93 14.74 -1.98
CA GLU A 34 -6.38 14.80 -2.17
C GLU A 34 -6.73 15.40 -3.55
N TRP A 35 -6.03 16.46 -3.96
CA TRP A 35 -6.19 17.01 -5.30
C TRP A 35 -5.83 16.00 -6.39
N CYS A 36 -4.74 15.25 -6.22
CA CYS A 36 -4.35 14.18 -7.16
C CYS A 36 -5.43 13.10 -7.27
N LEU A 37 -6.02 12.68 -6.16
CA LEU A 37 -7.16 11.73 -6.17
C LEU A 37 -8.35 12.30 -6.96
N ASP A 38 -8.70 13.58 -6.74
CA ASP A 38 -9.76 14.23 -7.50
C ASP A 38 -9.47 14.28 -9.00
N GLN A 39 -8.22 14.56 -9.39
CA GLN A 39 -7.84 14.58 -10.80
C GLN A 39 -7.91 13.18 -11.45
N THR A 40 -7.73 12.10 -10.70
CA THR A 40 -7.92 10.74 -11.22
C THR A 40 -9.39 10.39 -11.42
N ILE A 41 -10.31 11.10 -10.78
CA ILE A 41 -11.77 10.90 -10.89
C ILE A 41 -12.38 11.87 -11.89
N ASN A 42 -11.91 13.12 -11.90
CA ASN A 42 -12.47 14.21 -12.71
C ASN A 42 -11.50 14.63 -13.80
N LYS A 43 -12.00 14.69 -15.02
CA LYS A 43 -11.30 15.33 -16.14
C LYS A 43 -12.02 16.62 -16.50
N ASP A 44 -11.33 17.75 -16.38
CA ASP A 44 -11.87 19.07 -16.71
C ASP A 44 -13.21 19.39 -16.00
N GLY A 45 -13.35 18.93 -14.75
CA GLY A 45 -14.56 19.12 -13.95
C GLY A 45 -15.70 18.15 -14.24
N MET A 46 -15.46 17.11 -15.05
CA MET A 46 -16.42 16.04 -15.30
C MET A 46 -15.86 14.69 -14.84
N PRO A 47 -16.65 13.85 -14.16
CA PRO A 47 -16.22 12.51 -13.77
C PRO A 47 -15.75 11.68 -14.97
N TRP A 48 -14.69 10.90 -14.78
CA TRP A 48 -14.28 9.91 -15.76
C TRP A 48 -15.35 8.82 -15.87
N ASP A 49 -15.55 8.30 -17.07
CA ASP A 49 -16.38 7.10 -17.29
C ASP A 49 -15.55 5.84 -16.99
N ALA A 50 -15.07 5.73 -15.76
CA ALA A 50 -14.28 4.58 -15.31
C ALA A 50 -15.20 3.43 -14.92
N ASN A 51 -14.89 2.22 -15.40
CA ASN A 51 -15.68 1.02 -15.10
C ASN A 51 -14.98 0.03 -14.16
N MET A 52 -13.73 0.30 -13.79
CA MET A 52 -12.93 -0.51 -12.87
C MET A 52 -12.04 0.40 -12.01
N ILE A 53 -11.84 0.02 -10.76
CA ILE A 53 -10.87 0.66 -9.86
C ILE A 53 -9.77 -0.34 -9.52
N LEU A 54 -8.52 0.08 -9.69
CA LEU A 54 -7.36 -0.56 -9.10
C LEU A 54 -6.82 0.35 -8.02
N ASP A 55 -6.83 -0.12 -6.78
CA ASP A 55 -6.48 0.67 -5.61
C ASP A 55 -5.39 0.00 -4.76
N ASP A 56 -4.67 0.82 -4.03
CA ASP A 56 -3.60 0.41 -3.11
C ASP A 56 -3.71 1.27 -1.84
N GLY A 57 -4.45 0.77 -0.87
CA GLY A 57 -4.76 1.43 0.40
C GLY A 57 -6.21 1.84 0.58
N GLY A 58 -7.02 1.81 -0.49
CA GLY A 58 -8.46 2.04 -0.43
C GLY A 58 -8.88 3.52 -0.42
N ASP A 59 -7.94 4.47 -0.62
CA ASP A 59 -8.28 5.90 -0.55
C ASP A 59 -9.19 6.32 -1.70
N LEU A 60 -8.88 5.93 -2.93
CA LEU A 60 -9.72 6.20 -4.10
C LEU A 60 -11.09 5.51 -3.96
N THR A 61 -11.11 4.28 -3.50
CA THR A 61 -12.35 3.52 -3.27
C THR A 61 -13.26 4.20 -2.28
N VAL A 62 -12.73 4.63 -1.13
CA VAL A 62 -13.49 5.35 -0.10
C VAL A 62 -14.00 6.68 -0.65
N LYS A 63 -13.15 7.42 -1.36
CA LYS A 63 -13.50 8.71 -1.95
C LYS A 63 -14.64 8.58 -2.97
N VAL A 64 -14.58 7.58 -3.86
CA VAL A 64 -15.66 7.35 -4.84
C VAL A 64 -16.96 7.00 -4.14
N HIS A 65 -16.96 6.13 -3.14
CA HIS A 65 -18.18 5.77 -2.42
C HIS A 65 -18.81 6.95 -1.68
N LYS A 66 -17.99 7.87 -1.17
CA LYS A 66 -18.42 8.99 -0.35
C LYS A 66 -18.80 10.22 -1.18
N ASP A 67 -17.94 10.61 -2.11
CA ASP A 67 -18.00 11.90 -2.79
C ASP A 67 -18.56 11.79 -4.21
N TYR A 68 -18.52 10.60 -4.83
CA TYR A 68 -18.94 10.35 -6.21
C TYR A 68 -19.80 9.07 -6.34
N PRO A 69 -20.86 8.90 -5.52
CA PRO A 69 -21.64 7.65 -5.49
C PRO A 69 -22.32 7.32 -6.81
N GLU A 70 -22.59 8.30 -7.67
CA GLU A 70 -23.16 8.10 -9.00
C GLU A 70 -22.24 7.31 -9.94
N MET A 71 -20.92 7.35 -9.73
CA MET A 71 -19.98 6.57 -10.52
C MET A 71 -20.09 5.06 -10.27
N LEU A 72 -20.60 4.67 -9.10
CA LEU A 72 -20.71 3.25 -8.72
C LEU A 72 -21.67 2.47 -9.62
N ASP A 73 -22.60 3.13 -10.30
CA ASP A 73 -23.51 2.51 -11.28
C ASP A 73 -22.75 1.98 -12.52
N HIS A 74 -21.59 2.55 -12.82
CA HIS A 74 -20.75 2.20 -13.97
C HIS A 74 -19.53 1.35 -13.59
N ILE A 75 -19.17 1.28 -12.28
CA ILE A 75 -18.01 0.53 -11.79
C ILE A 75 -18.40 -0.93 -11.59
N HIS A 76 -17.79 -1.82 -12.38
CA HIS A 76 -18.03 -3.27 -12.30
C HIS A 76 -17.32 -3.94 -11.14
N GLY A 77 -16.25 -3.33 -10.63
CA GLY A 77 -15.51 -3.88 -9.48
C GLY A 77 -14.25 -3.12 -9.13
N ILE A 78 -13.71 -3.50 -7.98
CA ILE A 78 -12.50 -2.94 -7.38
C ILE A 78 -11.47 -4.05 -7.21
N SER A 79 -10.22 -3.74 -7.45
CA SER A 79 -9.07 -4.60 -7.18
C SER A 79 -8.19 -3.91 -6.13
N GLU A 80 -8.05 -4.52 -4.96
CA GLU A 80 -7.27 -3.94 -3.85
C GLU A 80 -5.96 -4.69 -3.64
N GLU A 81 -4.87 -3.96 -3.64
CA GLU A 81 -3.49 -4.48 -3.63
C GLU A 81 -2.98 -4.76 -2.22
N THR A 82 -3.37 -3.98 -1.20
CA THR A 82 -2.65 -3.98 0.08
C THR A 82 -3.52 -4.27 1.30
N THR A 83 -2.88 -4.74 2.37
CA THR A 83 -3.54 -5.13 3.64
C THR A 83 -4.40 -4.00 4.22
N THR A 84 -3.93 -2.76 4.18
CA THR A 84 -4.66 -1.60 4.72
C THR A 84 -5.98 -1.37 3.98
N GLY A 85 -5.94 -1.42 2.63
CA GLY A 85 -7.13 -1.26 1.82
C GLY A 85 -8.10 -2.44 1.99
N VAL A 86 -7.60 -3.67 2.05
CA VAL A 86 -8.45 -4.85 2.33
C VAL A 86 -9.17 -4.71 3.66
N LYS A 87 -8.50 -4.18 4.70
CA LYS A 87 -9.14 -3.92 5.99
C LYS A 87 -10.28 -2.90 5.84
N ARG A 88 -10.05 -1.79 5.15
CA ARG A 88 -11.08 -0.78 4.87
C ARG A 88 -12.27 -1.37 4.12
N LEU A 89 -12.01 -2.17 3.07
CA LEU A 89 -13.07 -2.85 2.31
C LEU A 89 -13.91 -3.80 3.18
N LYS A 90 -13.29 -4.54 4.08
CA LYS A 90 -13.99 -5.40 5.04
C LYS A 90 -14.85 -4.61 6.02
N GLU A 91 -14.35 -3.47 6.50
CA GLU A 91 -15.11 -2.54 7.34
C GLU A 91 -16.32 -1.96 6.58
N MET A 92 -16.12 -1.47 5.35
CA MET A 92 -17.20 -0.98 4.48
C MET A 92 -18.24 -2.06 4.18
N LEU A 93 -17.80 -3.30 3.94
CA LEU A 93 -18.70 -4.43 3.71
C LEU A 93 -19.55 -4.71 4.96
N THR A 94 -18.94 -4.74 6.13
CA THR A 94 -19.61 -4.99 7.40
C THR A 94 -20.66 -3.92 7.71
N ASN A 95 -20.35 -2.66 7.37
CA ASN A 95 -21.25 -1.52 7.54
C ASN A 95 -22.33 -1.41 6.45
N GLY A 96 -22.27 -2.24 5.39
CA GLY A 96 -23.18 -2.15 4.24
C GLY A 96 -22.89 -0.95 3.31
N GLU A 97 -21.69 -0.38 3.41
CA GLU A 97 -21.24 0.79 2.64
C GLU A 97 -20.61 0.41 1.31
N LEU A 98 -20.01 -0.80 1.20
CA LEU A 98 -19.41 -1.29 -0.03
C LEU A 98 -20.52 -1.66 -1.04
N LYS A 99 -20.62 -0.91 -2.13
CA LYS A 99 -21.72 -1.02 -3.11
C LYS A 99 -21.38 -1.81 -4.36
N VAL A 100 -20.09 -2.08 -4.61
CA VAL A 100 -19.62 -2.81 -5.78
C VAL A 100 -18.74 -3.98 -5.36
N PRO A 101 -18.62 -5.03 -6.19
CA PRO A 101 -17.71 -6.15 -5.88
C PRO A 101 -16.27 -5.69 -5.71
N ALA A 102 -15.58 -6.24 -4.70
CA ALA A 102 -14.18 -5.97 -4.47
C ALA A 102 -13.36 -7.26 -4.39
N ILE A 103 -12.24 -7.28 -5.09
CA ILE A 103 -11.32 -8.42 -5.13
C ILE A 103 -10.10 -8.09 -4.27
N ASN A 104 -9.89 -8.91 -3.25
CA ASN A 104 -8.70 -8.87 -2.41
C ASN A 104 -7.54 -9.58 -3.13
N VAL A 105 -6.70 -8.82 -3.81
CA VAL A 105 -5.50 -9.32 -4.47
C VAL A 105 -4.37 -9.54 -3.46
N ASN A 106 -4.33 -8.73 -2.40
CA ASN A 106 -3.28 -8.82 -1.38
C ASN A 106 -3.15 -10.23 -0.80
N ASP A 107 -4.27 -10.89 -0.48
CA ASP A 107 -4.24 -12.19 0.20
C ASP A 107 -4.05 -13.37 -0.77
N SER A 108 -3.89 -13.13 -2.06
CA SER A 108 -3.48 -14.19 -2.98
C SER A 108 -2.08 -14.71 -2.58
N ILE A 109 -1.89 -16.03 -2.68
CA ILE A 109 -0.62 -16.67 -2.29
C ILE A 109 0.56 -16.09 -3.09
N THR A 110 0.34 -15.83 -4.36
CA THR A 110 1.38 -15.27 -5.25
C THR A 110 1.69 -13.80 -4.97
N LYS A 111 0.84 -13.06 -4.23
CA LYS A 111 1.08 -11.68 -3.82
C LYS A 111 1.65 -11.61 -2.41
N SER A 112 0.89 -11.97 -1.39
CA SER A 112 1.29 -11.73 0.00
C SER A 112 2.53 -12.53 0.43
N LYS A 113 2.66 -13.78 -0.05
CA LYS A 113 3.81 -14.63 0.30
C LYS A 113 5.07 -14.31 -0.50
N ASN A 114 4.96 -13.47 -1.53
CA ASN A 114 6.10 -13.00 -2.32
C ASN A 114 6.36 -11.51 -2.08
N ASP A 115 5.47 -10.63 -2.55
CA ASP A 115 5.69 -9.19 -2.49
C ASP A 115 5.80 -8.68 -1.04
N ASN A 116 4.82 -8.99 -0.19
CA ASN A 116 4.81 -8.47 1.18
C ASN A 116 6.04 -8.93 1.98
N LYS A 117 6.47 -10.18 1.79
CA LYS A 117 7.63 -10.74 2.48
C LYS A 117 8.95 -10.32 1.82
N TYR A 118 9.14 -10.67 0.57
CA TYR A 118 10.45 -10.54 -0.09
C TYR A 118 10.70 -9.13 -0.62
N GLY A 119 9.68 -8.41 -1.06
CA GLY A 119 9.79 -7.01 -1.43
C GLY A 119 10.27 -6.15 -0.27
N CYS A 120 9.64 -6.31 0.90
CA CYS A 120 10.06 -5.61 2.12
C CYS A 120 11.43 -6.08 2.61
N ARG A 121 11.73 -7.38 2.54
CA ARG A 121 13.05 -7.91 2.89
C ARG A 121 14.17 -7.27 2.09
N HIS A 122 14.00 -7.14 0.77
CA HIS A 122 15.03 -6.56 -0.10
C HIS A 122 15.08 -5.04 -0.05
N GLY A 123 13.95 -4.38 0.17
CA GLY A 123 13.89 -2.91 0.16
C GLY A 123 14.26 -2.23 1.47
N LEU A 124 14.03 -2.90 2.62
CA LEU A 124 14.15 -2.26 3.94
C LEU A 124 15.57 -1.83 4.28
N ASP A 125 16.53 -2.74 4.19
CA ASP A 125 17.91 -2.45 4.57
C ASP A 125 18.57 -1.46 3.59
N ASP A 126 18.24 -1.54 2.32
CA ASP A 126 18.67 -0.58 1.30
C ASP A 126 18.10 0.82 1.60
N ALA A 127 16.81 0.92 1.93
CA ALA A 127 16.18 2.19 2.28
C ALA A 127 16.80 2.82 3.54
N ILE A 128 17.04 2.02 4.58
CA ILE A 128 17.66 2.52 5.81
C ILE A 128 19.08 3.01 5.52
N LYS A 129 19.90 2.24 4.80
CA LYS A 129 21.27 2.63 4.46
C LYS A 129 21.31 3.90 3.64
N ARG A 130 20.45 4.03 2.62
CA ARG A 130 20.38 5.24 1.78
C ARG A 130 19.88 6.45 2.56
N GLY A 131 18.88 6.26 3.43
CA GLY A 131 18.29 7.37 4.19
C GLY A 131 19.13 7.86 5.36
N THR A 132 20.01 7.01 5.93
CA THR A 132 20.72 7.30 7.15
C THR A 132 22.23 7.32 7.03
N ASP A 133 22.79 6.77 5.96
CA ASP A 133 24.23 6.55 5.76
C ASP A 133 24.89 5.81 6.94
N MET A 134 24.14 4.87 7.57
CA MET A 134 24.58 4.18 8.79
C MET A 134 24.95 2.74 8.54
N LEU A 135 26.02 2.28 9.22
CA LEU A 135 26.31 0.85 9.37
C LEU A 135 25.28 0.20 10.30
N LEU A 136 24.60 -0.84 9.82
CA LEU A 136 23.52 -1.51 10.57
C LEU A 136 24.03 -2.54 11.58
N SER A 137 25.17 -3.17 11.29
CA SER A 137 25.72 -4.24 12.13
C SER A 137 25.91 -3.81 13.59
N GLY A 138 25.42 -4.64 14.51
CA GLY A 138 25.49 -4.42 15.96
C GLY A 138 24.49 -3.40 16.52
N LYS A 139 23.68 -2.75 15.66
CA LYS A 139 22.61 -1.85 16.12
C LYS A 139 21.38 -2.63 16.54
N LYS A 140 20.54 -2.00 17.35
CA LYS A 140 19.24 -2.52 17.77
C LYS A 140 18.14 -2.03 16.85
N ALA A 141 17.20 -2.90 16.55
CA ALA A 141 15.96 -2.56 15.81
C ALA A 141 14.76 -3.14 16.55
N LEU A 142 13.67 -2.40 16.54
CA LEU A 142 12.35 -2.85 16.97
C LEU A 142 11.45 -2.98 15.77
N VAL A 143 10.94 -4.18 15.50
CA VAL A 143 9.95 -4.44 14.47
C VAL A 143 8.57 -4.58 15.12
N ILE A 144 7.64 -3.75 14.70
CA ILE A 144 6.27 -3.75 15.21
C ILE A 144 5.37 -4.44 14.19
N GLY A 145 4.92 -5.65 14.51
CA GLY A 145 4.19 -6.57 13.64
C GLY A 145 5.06 -7.69 13.09
N TYR A 146 4.55 -8.93 13.11
CA TYR A 146 5.25 -10.12 12.59
C TYR A 146 4.38 -10.90 11.57
N GLY A 147 3.59 -10.18 10.77
CA GLY A 147 2.96 -10.67 9.55
C GLY A 147 3.99 -10.87 8.42
N ASP A 148 3.56 -11.00 7.18
CA ASP A 148 4.45 -11.25 6.05
C ASP A 148 5.53 -10.15 5.90
N VAL A 149 5.15 -8.88 6.03
CA VAL A 149 6.08 -7.74 6.01
C VAL A 149 7.06 -7.79 7.18
N GLY A 150 6.58 -8.02 8.40
CA GLY A 150 7.41 -8.10 9.60
C GLY A 150 8.43 -9.23 9.53
N LYS A 151 8.03 -10.41 9.05
CA LYS A 151 8.93 -11.56 8.83
C LYS A 151 10.05 -11.24 7.86
N GLY A 152 9.73 -10.64 6.72
CA GLY A 152 10.73 -10.19 5.75
C GLY A 152 11.66 -9.13 6.33
N SER A 153 11.12 -8.19 7.10
CA SER A 153 11.88 -7.12 7.75
C SER A 153 12.85 -7.65 8.78
N VAL A 154 12.40 -8.54 9.67
CA VAL A 154 13.26 -9.19 10.69
C VAL A 154 14.37 -9.99 10.03
N GLU A 155 14.05 -10.77 8.99
CA GLU A 155 15.04 -11.53 8.24
C GLU A 155 16.11 -10.62 7.63
N ALA A 156 15.73 -9.51 6.99
CA ALA A 156 16.68 -8.54 6.42
C ALA A 156 17.60 -7.93 7.47
N LEU A 157 17.04 -7.46 8.58
CA LEU A 157 17.80 -6.80 9.67
C LEU A 157 18.72 -7.78 10.38
N SER A 158 18.27 -9.01 10.62
CA SER A 158 19.08 -10.08 11.23
C SER A 158 20.26 -10.48 10.34
N GLN A 159 20.06 -10.54 9.01
CA GLN A 159 21.13 -10.79 8.04
C GLN A 159 22.20 -9.69 8.06
N GLN A 160 21.82 -8.45 8.39
CA GLN A 160 22.77 -7.35 8.61
C GLN A 160 23.43 -7.38 10.00
N LYS A 161 23.20 -8.45 10.80
CA LYS A 161 23.73 -8.60 12.15
C LYS A 161 23.25 -7.52 13.12
N MET A 162 22.03 -7.06 12.94
CA MET A 162 21.33 -6.25 13.95
C MET A 162 20.80 -7.15 15.08
N ILE A 163 20.57 -6.54 16.23
CA ILE A 163 19.83 -7.16 17.35
C ILE A 163 18.37 -6.73 17.15
N VAL A 164 17.50 -7.69 16.86
CA VAL A 164 16.12 -7.39 16.48
C VAL A 164 15.17 -7.85 17.56
N ASP A 165 14.39 -6.91 18.09
CA ASP A 165 13.26 -7.15 18.97
C ASP A 165 11.96 -7.06 18.17
N VAL A 166 10.94 -7.87 18.51
CA VAL A 166 9.65 -7.91 17.83
C VAL A 166 8.52 -7.65 18.82
N ILE A 167 7.56 -6.82 18.41
CA ILE A 167 6.27 -6.67 19.08
C ILE A 167 5.19 -7.17 18.12
N GLU A 168 4.34 -8.08 18.59
CA GLU A 168 3.25 -8.64 17.79
C GLU A 168 2.00 -8.84 18.67
N ILE A 169 0.82 -8.56 18.11
CA ILE A 169 -0.47 -8.72 18.78
C ILE A 169 -1.08 -10.11 18.53
N ASP A 170 -0.85 -10.68 17.34
CA ASP A 170 -1.33 -12.02 17.02
C ASP A 170 -0.48 -13.07 17.74
N PRO A 171 -1.07 -13.91 18.61
CA PRO A 171 -0.31 -14.86 19.42
C PRO A 171 0.38 -15.94 18.57
N ILE A 172 -0.13 -16.29 17.39
CA ILE A 172 0.49 -17.26 16.50
C ILE A 172 1.73 -16.64 15.86
N CYS A 173 1.62 -15.41 15.35
CA CYS A 173 2.77 -14.69 14.79
C CYS A 173 3.83 -14.38 15.87
N ALA A 174 3.40 -14.00 17.08
CA ALA A 174 4.31 -13.78 18.21
C ALA A 174 5.10 -15.04 18.58
N MET A 175 4.42 -16.20 18.61
CA MET A 175 5.08 -17.47 18.85
C MET A 175 6.07 -17.84 17.73
N GLN A 176 5.72 -17.58 16.47
CA GLN A 176 6.64 -17.77 15.35
C GLN A 176 7.89 -16.91 15.48
N ALA A 177 7.73 -15.62 15.88
CA ALA A 177 8.88 -14.73 16.11
C ALA A 177 9.83 -15.22 17.21
N CYS A 178 9.35 -16.04 18.16
CA CYS A 178 10.20 -16.66 19.18
C CYS A 178 11.03 -17.85 18.65
N PHE A 179 10.63 -18.45 17.54
CA PHE A 179 11.34 -19.57 16.94
C PHE A 179 12.28 -19.17 15.80
N ASP A 180 12.06 -18.01 15.19
CA ASP A 180 12.89 -17.47 14.11
C ASP A 180 14.05 -16.62 14.66
#